data_d25c32a7ad8e7fb5afc0c8fe8e2ce1a2
#
_entry.id   d25c32a7ad8e7fb5afc0c8fe8e2ce1a2
#
_cell.length_a   1.000
_cell.length_b   1.000
_cell.length_c   1.000
_cell.angle_alpha   90.00
_cell.angle_beta   90.00
_cell.angle_gamma   90.00
#
_symmetry.space_group_name_H-M   'P 1'
#
loop_
_entity.id
_entity.type
_entity.pdbx_description
1 polymer ?
#
loop_
_entity_poly.entity_id
_entity_poly.type
_entity_poly.pdbx_seq_one_letter_code
_entity_poly.pdbx_strand_id
1 'polypeptide(L)'
;RDTLEILQALIGEKNLTIKLNIDPALPEFVMGDPDRFRQILTNLIHNAIKFTLEGSITIQARGIHVENEFFDFKCVIQDTGIGISRKNQSILFEPFTMVDQTHSRSFEGTGLGLAICQRLSSLMGGIINVDSEIGIGSTFTFMVRLKEGIKEDCLYRDESNKNMRIPKENTRILLVEDNSANPMGIK
;
A
#
# COMPACT_ATOMS: atom_id res chain seq x y z
N ARG A 1 -2.93 -6.03 10.51
CA ARG A 1 -2.07 -5.79 11.69
C ARG A 1 -0.62 -5.70 11.28
N ASP A 2 -0.08 -6.67 10.54
CA ASP A 2 1.33 -6.72 10.11
C ASP A 2 1.78 -5.45 9.36
N THR A 3 0.92 -4.90 8.50
CA THR A 3 1.21 -3.66 7.75
C THR A 3 1.38 -2.46 8.68
N LEU A 4 0.60 -2.38 9.77
CA LEU A 4 0.69 -1.28 10.73
C LEU A 4 1.94 -1.38 11.61
N GLU A 5 2.36 -2.58 11.99
CA GLU A 5 3.60 -2.78 12.77
C GLU A 5 4.83 -2.34 11.98
N ILE A 6 4.89 -2.67 10.68
CA ILE A 6 5.95 -2.20 9.77
C ILE A 6 5.94 -0.66 9.68
N LEU A 7 4.76 -0.04 9.66
CA LEU A 7 4.61 1.40 9.52
C LEU A 7 4.91 2.16 10.81
N GLN A 8 4.79 1.53 11.99
CA GLN A 8 5.20 2.15 13.26
C GLN A 8 6.69 2.52 13.27
N ALA A 9 7.53 1.71 12.64
CA ALA A 9 8.95 2.01 12.48
C ALA A 9 9.21 3.24 11.59
N LEU A 10 8.30 3.55 10.64
CA LEU A 10 8.40 4.69 9.74
C LEU A 10 7.91 6.00 10.36
N ILE A 11 7.11 5.94 11.40
CA ILE A 11 6.65 7.14 12.13
C ILE A 11 7.82 7.78 12.85
N GLY A 12 8.74 6.95 13.42
CA GLY A 12 9.93 7.42 14.10
C GLY A 12 9.64 8.50 15.15
N GLU A 13 10.36 9.61 15.07
CA GLU A 13 10.21 10.77 15.99
C GLU A 13 9.13 11.77 15.53
N LYS A 14 8.39 11.49 14.45
CA LYS A 14 7.35 12.41 13.97
C LYS A 14 6.19 12.51 14.96
N ASN A 15 5.70 13.70 15.17
CA ASN A 15 4.50 13.97 16.01
C ASN A 15 3.22 13.67 15.21
N LEU A 16 2.98 12.37 14.91
CA LEU A 16 1.85 11.90 14.12
C LEU A 16 0.90 11.05 14.94
N THR A 17 -0.39 11.34 14.84
CA THR A 17 -1.47 10.50 15.38
C THR A 17 -2.07 9.64 14.28
N ILE A 18 -2.02 8.31 14.43
CA ILE A 18 -2.71 7.39 13.50
C ILE A 18 -4.00 6.90 14.12
N LYS A 19 -5.11 7.08 13.39
CA LYS A 19 -6.44 6.58 13.76
C LYS A 19 -6.85 5.48 12.79
N LEU A 20 -7.21 4.31 13.32
CA LEU A 20 -7.66 3.16 12.53
C LEU A 20 -9.12 2.87 12.86
N ASN A 21 -9.98 2.97 11.86
CA ASN A 21 -11.41 2.70 11.94
C ASN A 21 -11.75 1.56 10.98
N ILE A 22 -11.91 0.35 11.51
CA ILE A 22 -12.31 -0.83 10.73
C ILE A 22 -13.77 -1.11 11.06
N ASP A 23 -14.59 -1.19 10.02
CA ASP A 23 -16.00 -1.55 10.17
C ASP A 23 -16.10 -3.00 10.68
N PRO A 24 -16.75 -3.23 11.83
CA PRO A 24 -16.92 -4.57 12.37
C PRO A 24 -17.78 -5.49 11.48
N ALA A 25 -18.52 -4.92 10.52
CA ALA A 25 -19.28 -5.68 9.54
C ALA A 25 -18.44 -6.23 8.38
N LEU A 26 -17.14 -5.91 8.31
CA LEU A 26 -16.23 -6.51 7.31
C LEU A 26 -16.10 -8.02 7.56
N PRO A 27 -16.17 -8.85 6.51
CA PRO A 27 -15.91 -10.28 6.64
C PRO A 27 -14.51 -10.56 7.22
N GLU A 28 -14.40 -11.57 8.07
CA GLU A 28 -13.13 -11.99 8.66
C GLU A 28 -12.18 -12.55 7.60
N PHE A 29 -12.74 -13.25 6.60
CA PHE A 29 -11.99 -13.86 5.50
C PHE A 29 -12.51 -13.36 4.16
N VAL A 30 -11.60 -13.11 3.25
CA VAL A 30 -11.92 -12.63 1.89
C VAL A 30 -11.05 -13.35 0.86
N MET A 31 -11.62 -13.57 -0.32
CA MET A 31 -10.93 -14.12 -1.47
C MET A 31 -10.27 -13.00 -2.26
N GLY A 32 -8.95 -13.08 -2.47
CA GLY A 32 -8.21 -12.07 -3.20
C GLY A 32 -6.71 -12.34 -3.23
N ASP A 33 -5.96 -11.42 -3.82
CA ASP A 33 -4.49 -11.46 -3.82
C ASP A 33 -3.95 -10.62 -2.64
N PRO A 34 -3.51 -11.26 -1.54
CA PRO A 34 -3.08 -10.56 -0.34
C PRO A 34 -1.81 -9.73 -0.56
N ASP A 35 -0.93 -10.14 -1.47
CA ASP A 35 0.34 -9.44 -1.70
C ASP A 35 0.10 -8.14 -2.46
N ARG A 36 -0.74 -8.17 -3.49
CA ARG A 36 -1.16 -6.95 -4.20
C ARG A 36 -1.92 -6.00 -3.28
N PHE A 37 -2.85 -6.55 -2.48
CA PHE A 37 -3.62 -5.76 -1.53
C PHE A 37 -2.70 -5.10 -0.50
N ARG A 38 -1.77 -5.85 0.09
CA ARG A 38 -0.77 -5.33 1.03
C ARG A 38 0.10 -4.25 0.38
N GLN A 39 0.57 -4.47 -0.84
CA GLN A 39 1.41 -3.50 -1.56
C GLN A 39 0.69 -2.18 -1.80
N ILE A 40 -0.59 -2.21 -2.22
CA ILE A 40 -1.39 -0.98 -2.38
C ILE A 40 -1.50 -0.24 -1.05
N LEU A 41 -1.94 -0.92 0.01
CA LEU A 41 -2.13 -0.28 1.32
C LEU A 41 -0.82 0.28 1.87
N THR A 42 0.27 -0.48 1.81
CA THR A 42 1.58 -0.04 2.28
C THR A 42 2.05 1.21 1.54
N ASN A 43 1.93 1.26 0.22
CA ASN A 43 2.30 2.44 -0.56
C ASN A 43 1.48 3.67 -0.20
N LEU A 44 0.15 3.52 -0.08
CA LEU A 44 -0.73 4.65 0.25
C LEU A 44 -0.47 5.19 1.66
N ILE A 45 -0.33 4.29 2.65
CA ILE A 45 -0.05 4.68 4.03
C ILE A 45 1.35 5.26 4.17
N HIS A 46 2.35 4.67 3.48
CA HIS A 46 3.70 5.20 3.47
C HIS A 46 3.74 6.64 2.91
N ASN A 47 2.98 6.91 1.83
CA ASN A 47 2.87 8.27 1.29
C ASN A 47 2.22 9.22 2.30
N ALA A 48 1.15 8.83 2.97
CA ALA A 48 0.53 9.63 4.01
C ALA A 48 1.51 9.98 5.14
N ILE A 49 2.28 8.99 5.64
CA ILE A 49 3.32 9.22 6.68
C ILE A 49 4.45 10.11 6.15
N LYS A 50 4.88 9.88 4.90
CA LYS A 50 5.96 10.62 4.27
C LYS A 50 5.64 12.11 4.16
N PHE A 51 4.44 12.45 3.68
CA PHE A 51 4.05 13.81 3.37
C PHE A 51 3.30 14.54 4.49
N THR A 52 3.12 13.88 5.64
CA THR A 52 2.64 14.51 6.87
C THR A 52 3.81 14.66 7.85
N LEU A 53 4.22 15.89 8.12
CA LEU A 53 5.31 16.18 9.05
C LEU A 53 4.80 16.12 10.50
N GLU A 54 3.61 16.69 10.75
CA GLU A 54 2.90 16.68 12.01
C GLU A 54 1.40 16.63 11.76
N GLY A 55 0.62 16.15 12.73
CA GLY A 55 -0.84 16.08 12.65
C GLY A 55 -1.37 14.65 12.70
N SER A 56 -2.24 14.26 11.76
CA SER A 56 -2.91 12.97 11.86
C SER A 56 -3.12 12.27 10.52
N ILE A 57 -3.16 10.94 10.59
CA ILE A 57 -3.53 10.06 9.48
C ILE A 57 -4.69 9.19 9.96
N THR A 58 -5.80 9.24 9.23
CA THR A 58 -6.98 8.42 9.51
C THR A 58 -7.14 7.37 8.42
N ILE A 59 -7.18 6.10 8.82
CA ILE A 59 -7.39 4.96 7.94
C ILE A 59 -8.75 4.38 8.25
N GLN A 60 -9.64 4.33 7.27
CA GLN A 60 -10.97 3.77 7.41
C GLN A 60 -11.15 2.62 6.42
N ALA A 61 -11.60 1.46 6.88
CA ALA A 61 -11.93 0.31 6.07
C ALA A 61 -13.38 -0.10 6.30
N ARG A 62 -14.15 -0.25 5.22
CA ARG A 62 -15.54 -0.67 5.26
C ARG A 62 -15.90 -1.56 4.08
N GLY A 63 -16.91 -2.42 4.26
CA GLY A 63 -17.49 -3.24 3.20
C GLY A 63 -18.90 -2.75 2.88
N ILE A 64 -19.26 -2.75 1.60
CA ILE A 64 -20.62 -2.50 1.12
C ILE A 64 -21.05 -3.78 0.40
N HIS A 65 -22.00 -4.51 0.99
CA HIS A 65 -22.56 -5.69 0.34
C HIS A 65 -23.22 -5.30 -0.98
N VAL A 66 -22.92 -6.06 -2.03
CA VAL A 66 -23.45 -5.80 -3.36
C VAL A 66 -24.53 -6.84 -3.69
N GLU A 67 -24.12 -8.07 -3.96
CA GLU A 67 -25.00 -9.22 -4.23
C GLU A 67 -24.22 -10.52 -4.02
N ASN A 68 -24.90 -11.60 -3.64
CA ASN A 68 -24.32 -12.95 -3.57
C ASN A 68 -22.97 -12.98 -2.87
N GLU A 69 -22.43 -13.26 -2.01
CA GLU A 69 -21.07 -13.42 -1.42
C GLU A 69 -20.06 -12.35 -1.87
N PHE A 70 -20.45 -11.29 -2.64
CA PHE A 70 -19.57 -10.20 -3.05
C PHE A 70 -19.86 -8.93 -2.27
N PHE A 71 -18.79 -8.18 -1.99
CA PHE A 71 -18.86 -6.85 -1.40
C PHE A 71 -17.79 -5.92 -2.01
N ASP A 72 -18.11 -4.65 -2.05
CA ASP A 72 -17.15 -3.62 -2.42
C ASP A 72 -16.40 -3.20 -1.17
N PHE A 73 -15.13 -3.61 -1.08
CA PHE A 73 -14.22 -3.12 -0.05
C PHE A 73 -13.80 -1.70 -0.38
N LYS A 74 -13.92 -0.80 0.60
CA LYS A 74 -13.47 0.58 0.50
C LYS A 74 -12.50 0.89 1.63
N CYS A 75 -11.28 1.31 1.26
CA CYS A 75 -10.30 1.87 2.18
C CYS A 75 -10.09 3.35 1.88
N VAL A 76 -10.21 4.19 2.88
CA VAL A 76 -9.95 5.63 2.82
C VAL A 76 -8.78 5.93 3.72
N ILE A 77 -7.75 6.56 3.17
CA ILE A 77 -6.57 7.02 3.89
C ILE A 77 -6.53 8.53 3.75
N GLN A 78 -6.79 9.21 4.86
CA GLN A 78 -6.81 10.66 4.94
C GLN A 78 -5.64 11.14 5.79
N ASP A 79 -4.86 12.06 5.27
CA ASP A 79 -3.76 12.73 5.95
C ASP A 79 -4.03 14.24 6.08
N THR A 80 -3.36 14.86 7.06
CA THR A 80 -3.34 16.33 7.26
C THR A 80 -2.00 16.92 6.81
N GLY A 81 -1.42 16.36 5.77
CA GLY A 81 -0.11 16.75 5.24
C GLY A 81 -0.14 17.99 4.34
N ILE A 82 0.88 18.12 3.54
CA ILE A 82 1.08 19.29 2.65
C ILE A 82 0.00 19.46 1.58
N GLY A 83 -0.74 18.40 1.25
CA GLY A 83 -1.71 18.38 0.17
C GLY A 83 -1.08 18.41 -1.23
N ILE A 84 -1.94 18.32 -2.26
CA ILE A 84 -1.55 18.18 -3.66
C ILE A 84 -2.36 19.16 -4.51
N SER A 85 -1.69 19.96 -5.35
CA SER A 85 -2.36 20.87 -6.25
C SER A 85 -3.23 20.13 -7.28
N ARG A 86 -4.31 20.76 -7.75
CA ARG A 86 -5.19 20.15 -8.78
C ARG A 86 -4.43 19.75 -10.04
N LYS A 87 -3.46 20.57 -10.46
CA LYS A 87 -2.59 20.26 -11.60
C LYS A 87 -1.81 18.96 -11.38
N ASN A 88 -1.28 18.77 -10.19
CA ASN A 88 -0.48 17.59 -9.86
C ASN A 88 -1.35 16.33 -9.63
N GLN A 89 -2.58 16.49 -9.14
CA GLN A 89 -3.52 15.37 -9.01
C GLN A 89 -3.84 14.71 -10.35
N SER A 90 -3.88 15.48 -11.45
CA SER A 90 -4.16 14.92 -12.79
C SER A 90 -3.08 14.00 -13.35
N ILE A 91 -1.84 14.13 -12.88
CA ILE A 91 -0.67 13.35 -13.34
C ILE A 91 -0.09 12.45 -12.26
N LEU A 92 -0.68 12.45 -11.07
CA LEU A 92 -0.13 11.78 -9.88
C LEU A 92 0.10 10.28 -10.04
N PHE A 93 -0.69 9.64 -10.88
CA PHE A 93 -0.61 8.21 -11.16
C PHE A 93 0.22 7.87 -12.41
N GLU A 94 0.81 8.85 -13.07
CA GLU A 94 1.74 8.61 -14.17
C GLU A 94 3.09 8.13 -13.62
N PRO A 95 3.74 7.15 -14.26
CA PRO A 95 5.05 6.66 -13.84
C PRO A 95 6.10 7.79 -13.81
N PHE A 96 7.01 7.73 -12.84
CA PHE A 96 8.11 8.67 -12.65
C PHE A 96 7.68 10.12 -12.35
N THR A 97 6.41 10.32 -11.99
CA THR A 97 5.90 11.63 -11.59
C THR A 97 6.31 11.92 -10.16
N MET A 98 7.07 12.98 -9.97
CA MET A 98 7.39 13.55 -8.66
C MET A 98 6.78 14.95 -8.57
N VAL A 99 5.86 15.10 -7.62
CA VAL A 99 5.19 16.38 -7.34
C VAL A 99 6.10 17.20 -6.44
N ASP A 100 6.48 18.41 -6.91
CA ASP A 100 7.28 19.43 -6.25
C ASP A 100 8.74 19.08 -5.88
N GLN A 101 9.66 19.51 -6.78
CA GLN A 101 11.11 19.50 -6.51
C GLN A 101 11.56 20.66 -5.59
N THR A 102 10.71 21.63 -5.30
CA THR A 102 11.10 22.87 -4.60
C THR A 102 11.24 22.72 -3.09
N HIS A 103 10.57 21.74 -2.48
CA HIS A 103 10.74 21.37 -1.06
C HIS A 103 11.39 19.99 -0.87
N SER A 104 11.89 19.35 -1.93
CA SER A 104 12.15 17.91 -1.99
C SER A 104 13.57 17.47 -1.66
N ARG A 105 14.41 18.29 -1.05
CA ARG A 105 15.69 17.77 -0.49
C ARG A 105 15.48 16.73 0.63
N SER A 106 14.25 16.55 1.09
CA SER A 106 13.91 15.63 2.19
C SER A 106 13.06 14.42 1.78
N PHE A 107 12.55 14.35 0.53
CA PHE A 107 11.60 13.29 0.17
C PHE A 107 12.08 12.48 -1.04
N GLU A 108 12.98 11.53 -0.80
CA GLU A 108 13.41 10.56 -1.82
C GLU A 108 12.26 9.66 -2.24
N GLY A 109 12.18 9.34 -3.54
CA GLY A 109 11.22 8.39 -4.08
C GLY A 109 11.38 8.23 -5.58
N THR A 110 11.01 7.08 -6.11
CA THR A 110 11.14 6.75 -7.55
C THR A 110 10.02 7.33 -8.42
N GLY A 111 8.95 7.86 -7.82
CA GLY A 111 7.74 8.27 -8.54
C GLY A 111 6.93 7.10 -9.14
N LEU A 112 7.22 5.87 -8.73
CA LEU A 112 6.56 4.66 -9.24
C LEU A 112 5.44 4.14 -8.32
N GLY A 113 5.45 4.47 -7.04
CA GLY A 113 4.56 3.87 -6.04
C GLY A 113 3.08 4.00 -6.39
N LEU A 114 2.61 5.20 -6.72
CA LEU A 114 1.19 5.43 -7.05
C LEU A 114 0.79 4.84 -8.41
N ALA A 115 1.69 4.88 -9.40
CA ALA A 115 1.45 4.23 -10.69
C ALA A 115 1.29 2.70 -10.54
N ILE A 116 2.12 2.07 -9.68
CA ILE A 116 2.01 0.66 -9.32
C ILE A 116 0.68 0.40 -8.61
N CYS A 117 0.29 1.24 -7.63
CA CYS A 117 -0.99 1.10 -6.93
C CYS A 117 -2.17 1.14 -7.90
N GLN A 118 -2.20 2.09 -8.84
CA GLN A 118 -3.25 2.18 -9.85
C GLN A 118 -3.30 0.93 -10.74
N ARG A 119 -2.14 0.45 -11.19
CA ARG A 119 -2.06 -0.75 -12.02
C ARG A 119 -2.52 -2.01 -11.29
N LEU A 120 -2.07 -2.19 -10.05
CA LEU A 120 -2.48 -3.33 -9.21
C LEU A 120 -3.98 -3.28 -8.90
N SER A 121 -4.50 -2.10 -8.53
CA SER A 121 -5.93 -1.90 -8.31
C SER A 121 -6.75 -2.30 -9.53
N SER A 122 -6.37 -1.81 -10.72
CA SER A 122 -7.04 -2.17 -11.98
C SER A 122 -7.00 -3.68 -12.28
N LEU A 123 -5.87 -4.35 -11.99
CA LEU A 123 -5.74 -5.81 -12.15
C LEU A 123 -6.62 -6.60 -11.18
N MET A 124 -7.00 -5.99 -10.05
CA MET A 124 -7.94 -6.53 -9.07
C MET A 124 -9.40 -6.15 -9.37
N GLY A 125 -9.68 -5.46 -10.49
CA GLY A 125 -11.00 -4.94 -10.81
C GLY A 125 -11.45 -3.77 -9.94
N GLY A 126 -10.48 -3.07 -9.33
CA GLY A 126 -10.70 -1.94 -8.43
C GLY A 126 -10.28 -0.60 -9.02
N ILE A 127 -10.40 0.43 -8.20
CA ILE A 127 -10.04 1.81 -8.53
C ILE A 127 -9.33 2.48 -7.36
N ILE A 128 -8.46 3.46 -7.67
CA ILE A 128 -7.90 4.39 -6.69
C ILE A 128 -8.21 5.80 -7.14
N ASN A 129 -8.69 6.62 -6.21
CA ASN A 129 -8.96 8.03 -6.39
C ASN A 129 -8.22 8.86 -5.35
N VAL A 130 -7.97 10.13 -5.67
CA VAL A 130 -7.40 11.12 -4.77
C VAL A 130 -8.27 12.38 -4.77
N ASP A 131 -8.47 12.94 -3.59
CA ASP A 131 -8.97 14.29 -3.38
C ASP A 131 -8.03 15.00 -2.40
N SER A 132 -7.58 16.20 -2.75
CA SER A 132 -6.54 16.87 -1.98
C SER A 132 -6.59 18.38 -2.15
N GLU A 133 -6.19 19.09 -1.10
CA GLU A 133 -6.05 20.54 -1.09
C GLU A 133 -4.73 20.94 -0.43
N ILE A 134 -3.99 21.86 -1.07
CA ILE A 134 -2.70 22.34 -0.55
C ILE A 134 -2.88 22.96 0.84
N GLY A 135 -2.05 22.54 1.80
CA GLY A 135 -2.06 22.98 3.19
C GLY A 135 -3.16 22.39 4.07
N ILE A 136 -4.04 21.56 3.51
CA ILE A 136 -5.10 20.85 4.25
C ILE A 136 -4.78 19.37 4.38
N GLY A 137 -4.31 18.73 3.30
CA GLY A 137 -3.97 17.33 3.26
C GLY A 137 -4.54 16.58 2.06
N SER A 138 -4.48 15.25 2.08
CA SER A 138 -4.95 14.40 1.00
C SER A 138 -5.83 13.27 1.50
N THR A 139 -6.74 12.83 0.64
CA THR A 139 -7.61 11.69 0.87
C THR A 139 -7.49 10.73 -0.30
N PHE A 140 -6.85 9.59 -0.07
CA PHE A 140 -6.79 8.51 -1.05
C PHE A 140 -7.90 7.51 -0.76
N THR A 141 -8.64 7.13 -1.78
CA THR A 141 -9.70 6.12 -1.70
C THR A 141 -9.34 4.95 -2.60
N PHE A 142 -9.16 3.78 -2.03
CA PHE A 142 -9.00 2.51 -2.73
C PHE A 142 -10.29 1.70 -2.60
N MET A 143 -10.83 1.24 -3.73
CA MET A 143 -12.01 0.39 -3.79
C MET A 143 -11.73 -0.83 -4.65
N VAL A 144 -12.19 -1.99 -4.19
CA VAL A 144 -12.07 -3.26 -4.93
C VAL A 144 -13.21 -4.18 -4.56
N ARG A 145 -13.73 -4.91 -5.56
CA ARG A 145 -14.73 -5.96 -5.31
C ARG A 145 -14.06 -7.23 -4.88
N LEU A 146 -14.49 -7.75 -3.74
CA LEU A 146 -13.97 -8.98 -3.15
C LEU A 146 -15.12 -9.96 -2.92
N LYS A 147 -14.80 -11.24 -2.93
CA LYS A 147 -15.70 -12.30 -2.52
C LYS A 147 -15.44 -12.62 -1.06
N GLU A 148 -16.48 -12.86 -0.29
CA GLU A 148 -16.37 -13.40 1.06
C GLU A 148 -15.76 -14.80 1.00
N GLY A 149 -14.81 -15.08 1.89
CA GLY A 149 -14.13 -16.35 2.02
C GLY A 149 -14.49 -17.06 3.31
N ILE A 150 -14.11 -18.31 3.41
CA ILE A 150 -14.21 -19.09 4.64
C ILE A 150 -12.79 -19.45 5.13
N LYS A 151 -12.68 -19.82 6.38
CA LYS A 151 -11.37 -20.14 7.01
C LYS A 151 -10.63 -21.27 6.30
N GLU A 152 -11.37 -22.24 5.78
CA GLU A 152 -10.87 -23.39 5.05
C GLU A 152 -10.13 -22.98 3.77
N ASP A 153 -10.57 -21.93 3.07
CA ASP A 153 -9.91 -21.40 1.88
C ASP A 153 -8.51 -20.85 2.18
N CYS A 154 -8.27 -20.40 3.42
CA CYS A 154 -6.98 -19.87 3.85
C CYS A 154 -5.96 -20.97 4.11
N LEU A 155 -6.38 -22.16 4.55
CA LEU A 155 -5.50 -23.29 4.90
C LEU A 155 -4.83 -23.90 3.67
N TYR A 156 -5.53 -23.92 2.53
CA TYR A 156 -4.96 -24.45 1.27
C TYR A 156 -3.77 -23.65 0.73
N ARG A 157 -3.64 -22.37 1.10
CA ARG A 157 -2.52 -21.52 0.66
C ARG A 157 -1.24 -21.75 1.45
N ASP A 158 -1.34 -22.06 2.74
CA ASP A 158 -0.16 -22.33 3.58
C ASP A 158 0.53 -23.64 3.19
N GLU A 159 -0.22 -24.64 2.72
CA GLU A 159 0.37 -25.90 2.25
C GLU A 159 1.04 -25.76 0.88
N SER A 160 0.52 -24.92 -0.02
CA SER A 160 1.15 -24.68 -1.32
C SER A 160 2.42 -23.82 -1.22
N ASN A 161 2.54 -22.95 -0.21
CA ASN A 161 3.76 -22.20 0.07
C ASN A 161 4.83 -23.04 0.81
N LYS A 162 4.46 -24.12 1.47
CA LYS A 162 5.44 -25.08 2.05
C LYS A 162 6.20 -25.86 0.99
N ASN A 163 5.71 -25.92 -0.22
CA ASN A 163 6.45 -26.40 -1.39
C ASN A 163 7.33 -25.29 -2.01
N MET A 164 8.06 -24.54 -1.18
CA MET A 164 9.21 -23.79 -1.65
C MET A 164 10.09 -24.76 -2.44
N ARG A 165 10.16 -24.58 -3.75
CA ARG A 165 11.03 -25.38 -4.60
C ARG A 165 12.44 -25.24 -4.07
N ILE A 166 12.90 -26.25 -3.33
CA ILE A 166 14.31 -26.36 -2.97
C ILE A 166 15.07 -26.27 -4.31
N PRO A 167 16.01 -25.35 -4.46
CA PRO A 167 16.81 -25.26 -5.68
C PRO A 167 17.35 -26.67 -5.97
N LYS A 168 17.17 -27.14 -7.21
CA LYS A 168 17.77 -28.40 -7.61
C LYS A 168 19.28 -28.32 -7.40
N GLU A 169 19.89 -29.38 -6.96
CA GLU A 169 21.35 -29.48 -6.93
C GLU A 169 21.91 -29.00 -8.27
N ASN A 170 22.91 -28.12 -8.25
CA ASN A 170 23.48 -27.40 -9.39
C ASN A 170 22.70 -26.17 -9.91
N THR A 171 21.78 -25.58 -9.15
CA THR A 171 21.24 -24.26 -9.47
C THR A 171 22.35 -23.21 -9.38
N ARG A 172 22.65 -22.52 -10.48
CA ARG A 172 23.59 -21.38 -10.51
C ARG A 172 22.79 -20.10 -10.32
N ILE A 173 23.16 -19.31 -9.33
CA ILE A 173 22.57 -17.99 -9.05
C ILE A 173 23.60 -16.95 -9.46
N LEU A 174 23.23 -16.04 -10.38
CA LEU A 174 24.03 -14.86 -10.69
C LEU A 174 23.57 -13.74 -9.73
N LEU A 175 24.42 -13.34 -8.82
CA LEU A 175 24.24 -12.13 -8.02
C LEU A 175 24.97 -10.98 -8.69
N VAL A 176 24.26 -9.93 -9.06
CA VAL A 176 24.84 -8.69 -9.58
C VAL A 176 24.61 -7.62 -8.52
N GLU A 177 25.70 -7.11 -7.95
CA GLU A 177 25.72 -6.04 -6.95
C GLU A 177 26.47 -4.86 -7.54
N ASP A 178 25.84 -3.70 -7.61
CA ASP A 178 26.45 -2.45 -8.10
C ASP A 178 27.00 -1.58 -6.97
N ASN A 179 26.76 -1.97 -5.71
CA ASN A 179 27.19 -1.24 -4.54
C ASN A 179 28.42 -1.88 -3.88
N SER A 180 29.57 -1.29 -4.10
CA SER A 180 30.88 -1.73 -3.53
C SER A 180 30.99 -1.61 -2.00
N ALA A 181 29.97 -1.07 -1.32
CA ALA A 181 29.94 -0.87 0.14
C ALA A 181 29.37 -2.07 0.93
N ASN A 182 28.94 -3.14 0.29
CA ASN A 182 28.37 -4.32 0.97
C ASN A 182 29.27 -5.56 0.82
N PRO A 183 30.34 -5.72 1.63
CA PRO A 183 31.30 -6.83 1.52
C PRO A 183 30.84 -8.08 2.29
N MET A 184 29.55 -8.30 2.50
CA MET A 184 29.08 -9.58 3.06
C MET A 184 29.13 -10.67 2.00
N GLY A 185 30.33 -11.24 1.82
CA GLY A 185 30.51 -12.44 1.07
C GLY A 185 29.67 -13.59 1.64
N ILE A 186 28.73 -14.08 0.86
CA ILE A 186 28.06 -15.35 1.08
C ILE A 186 29.13 -16.44 0.89
N LYS A 187 29.47 -17.13 1.97
CA LYS A 187 30.24 -18.38 1.94
C LYS A 187 29.33 -19.53 1.57
#